data_aac35d984e7a376ece742e38680b6f67
#
_entry.id   aac35d984e7a376ece742e38680b6f67
#
_cell.length_a   1.000
_cell.length_b   1.000
_cell.length_c   1.000
_cell.angle_alpha   90.00
_cell.angle_beta   90.00
_cell.angle_gamma   90.00
#
_symmetry.space_group_name_H-M   'P 1'
#
loop_
_entity.id
_entity.type
_entity.pdbx_description
1 polymer ?
#
loop_
_entity_poly.entity_id
_entity_poly.type
_entity_poly.pdbx_seq_one_letter_code
_entity_poly.pdbx_strand_id
1 'polypeptide(L)'
;METNWYLVKVLPGKERSLAEEFNKNISQGKMKSVTRFVCPTEKQVVVVRNKKAIREKVLYSGYLYFESPKPLNEDELKTISLFPNIMGMGGNRIPIELRESDVRRILKDDVLEIHEDSKRLKYIIGEQVTVIEGPFNTFEGVISEIKGDKVELEIKIFGRNTAVELTLNQIAKL
;
A
#
# COMPACT_ATOMS: atom_id res chain seq x y z
N MET A 1 -20.81 4.77 -18.79
CA MET A 1 -20.81 5.70 -17.67
C MET A 1 -19.39 5.93 -17.19
N GLU A 2 -19.00 7.17 -17.12
CA GLU A 2 -17.72 7.54 -16.54
C GLU A 2 -17.73 7.33 -15.03
N THR A 3 -16.85 6.53 -14.52
CA THR A 3 -16.63 6.38 -13.08
C THR A 3 -15.33 7.08 -12.68
N ASN A 4 -15.37 7.76 -11.55
CA ASN A 4 -14.21 8.46 -11.00
C ASN A 4 -13.93 8.00 -9.57
N TRP A 5 -12.71 8.24 -9.15
CA TRP A 5 -12.26 7.94 -7.81
C TRP A 5 -12.18 9.20 -6.96
N TYR A 6 -12.54 9.04 -5.71
CA TYR A 6 -12.64 10.13 -4.73
C TYR A 6 -11.95 9.74 -3.43
N LEU A 7 -11.47 10.76 -2.73
CA LEU A 7 -10.78 10.65 -1.45
C LEU A 7 -11.65 11.20 -0.33
N VAL A 8 -11.73 10.47 0.78
CA VAL A 8 -12.29 10.96 2.05
C VAL A 8 -11.28 10.82 3.17
N LYS A 9 -11.29 11.75 4.10
CA LYS A 9 -10.47 11.70 5.31
C LYS A 9 -11.22 10.94 6.39
N VAL A 10 -10.53 9.99 7.01
CA VAL A 10 -11.07 9.14 8.07
C VAL A 10 -10.17 9.15 9.31
N LEU A 11 -10.70 8.68 10.42
CA LEU A 11 -9.91 8.55 11.63
C LEU A 11 -8.81 7.50 11.40
N PRO A 12 -7.52 7.85 11.61
CA PRO A 12 -6.43 6.89 11.47
C PRO A 12 -6.64 5.64 12.33
N GLY A 13 -6.43 4.47 11.74
CA GLY A 13 -6.69 3.18 12.36
C GLY A 13 -8.07 2.58 12.05
N LYS A 14 -8.97 3.33 11.43
CA LYS A 14 -10.34 2.89 11.09
C LYS A 14 -10.57 2.68 9.59
N GLU A 15 -9.55 2.86 8.76
CA GLU A 15 -9.65 2.80 7.30
C GLU A 15 -10.21 1.45 6.81
N ARG A 16 -9.64 0.34 7.27
CA ARG A 16 -10.06 -1.00 6.85
C ARG A 16 -11.47 -1.34 7.29
N SER A 17 -11.78 -1.10 8.55
CA SER A 17 -13.12 -1.37 9.10
C SER A 17 -14.21 -0.55 8.41
N LEU A 18 -13.92 0.71 8.09
CA LEU A 18 -14.83 1.57 7.32
C LEU A 18 -15.02 1.07 5.89
N ALA A 19 -13.94 0.68 5.21
CA ALA A 19 -14.02 0.12 3.85
C ALA A 19 -14.88 -1.15 3.83
N GLU A 20 -14.68 -2.05 4.76
CA GLU A 20 -15.47 -3.28 4.89
C GLU A 20 -16.95 -2.98 5.15
N GLU A 21 -17.24 -2.04 6.05
CA GLU A 21 -18.62 -1.67 6.40
C GLU A 21 -19.34 -0.98 5.24
N PHE A 22 -18.68 -0.06 4.54
CA PHE A 22 -19.25 0.57 3.34
C PHE A 22 -19.47 -0.44 2.22
N ASN A 23 -18.51 -1.32 1.95
CA ASN A 23 -18.68 -2.37 0.93
C ASN A 23 -19.81 -3.34 1.28
N LYS A 24 -19.99 -3.65 2.55
CA LYS A 24 -21.13 -4.41 3.03
C LYS A 24 -22.45 -3.69 2.75
N ASN A 25 -22.53 -2.40 3.02
CA ASN A 25 -23.70 -1.58 2.74
C ASN A 25 -24.01 -1.52 1.23
N ILE A 26 -22.99 -1.46 0.40
CA ILE A 26 -23.12 -1.52 -1.07
C ILE A 26 -23.71 -2.88 -1.49
N SER A 27 -23.16 -3.97 -0.97
CA SER A 27 -23.64 -5.33 -1.30
C SER A 27 -25.08 -5.59 -0.83
N GLN A 28 -25.52 -4.92 0.23
CA GLN A 28 -26.88 -4.99 0.75
C GLN A 28 -27.86 -4.04 0.04
N GLY A 29 -27.41 -3.29 -0.96
CA GLY A 29 -28.22 -2.36 -1.71
C GLY A 29 -28.57 -1.05 -1.00
N LYS A 30 -27.91 -0.74 0.11
CA LYS A 30 -28.09 0.52 0.85
C LYS A 30 -27.44 1.71 0.16
N MET A 31 -26.40 1.47 -0.62
CA MET A 31 -25.72 2.46 -1.46
C MET A 31 -25.74 1.94 -2.90
N LYS A 32 -26.40 2.66 -3.79
CA LYS A 32 -26.63 2.21 -5.17
C LYS A 32 -25.71 2.86 -6.21
N SER A 33 -25.23 4.06 -5.95
CA SER A 33 -24.41 4.80 -6.90
C SER A 33 -22.93 4.53 -6.68
N VAL A 34 -22.46 4.47 -5.44
CA VAL A 34 -21.07 4.16 -5.13
C VAL A 34 -20.77 2.69 -5.46
N THR A 35 -19.74 2.47 -6.24
CA THR A 35 -19.37 1.14 -6.73
C THR A 35 -18.62 0.33 -5.69
N ARG A 36 -17.60 0.92 -5.08
CA ARG A 36 -16.77 0.27 -4.06
C ARG A 36 -15.94 1.26 -3.25
N PHE A 37 -15.54 0.84 -2.06
CA PHE A 37 -14.52 1.49 -1.24
C PHE A 37 -13.25 0.66 -1.23
N VAL A 38 -12.11 1.32 -1.24
CA VAL A 38 -10.78 0.69 -1.22
C VAL A 38 -9.91 1.34 -0.15
N CYS A 39 -9.29 0.49 0.66
CA CYS A 39 -8.24 0.88 1.60
C CYS A 39 -6.95 0.19 1.15
N PRO A 40 -6.04 0.87 0.44
CA PRO A 40 -4.80 0.26 0.00
C PRO A 40 -3.94 -0.19 1.17
N THR A 41 -3.53 -1.44 1.16
CA THR A 41 -2.70 -2.05 2.20
C THR A 41 -1.47 -2.70 1.60
N GLU A 42 -0.41 -2.78 2.39
CA GLU A 42 0.80 -3.50 2.07
C GLU A 42 0.97 -4.65 3.04
N LYS A 43 1.27 -5.84 2.51
CA LYS A 43 1.60 -6.99 3.35
C LYS A 43 3.06 -6.90 3.77
N GLN A 44 3.30 -6.90 5.07
CA GLN A 44 4.63 -6.89 5.65
C GLN A 44 4.88 -8.19 6.41
N VAL A 45 6.05 -8.80 6.17
CA VAL A 45 6.53 -9.92 6.97
C VAL A 45 7.20 -9.34 8.21
N VAL A 46 6.65 -9.65 9.37
CA VAL A 46 7.21 -9.26 10.66
C VAL A 46 7.64 -10.51 11.43
N VAL A 47 8.70 -10.38 12.22
CA VAL A 47 9.16 -11.45 13.08
C VAL A 47 8.67 -11.17 14.50
N VAL A 48 7.77 -12.02 14.99
CA VAL A 48 7.24 -11.96 16.35
C VAL A 48 7.58 -13.26 17.05
N ARG A 49 8.32 -13.18 18.16
CA ARG A 49 8.73 -14.36 18.96
C ARG A 49 9.42 -15.43 18.12
N ASN A 50 10.36 -15.05 17.25
CA ASN A 50 11.07 -15.93 16.30
C ASN A 50 10.18 -16.64 15.26
N LYS A 51 8.93 -16.22 15.09
CA LYS A 51 8.03 -16.70 14.04
C LYS A 51 7.75 -15.59 13.03
N LYS A 52 7.77 -15.94 11.75
CA LYS A 52 7.36 -15.03 10.68
C LYS A 52 5.84 -14.91 10.69
N ALA A 53 5.34 -13.70 10.79
CA ALA A 53 3.92 -13.38 10.66
C ALA A 53 3.71 -12.36 9.53
N ILE A 54 2.60 -12.48 8.80
CA ILE A 54 2.21 -11.52 7.78
C ILE A 54 1.27 -10.51 8.43
N ARG A 55 1.64 -9.22 8.38
CA ARG A 55 0.78 -8.12 8.80
C ARG A 55 0.44 -7.24 7.61
N GLU A 56 -0.80 -6.81 7.56
CA GLU A 56 -1.22 -5.79 6.61
C GLU A 56 -1.06 -4.41 7.24
N LYS A 57 -0.38 -3.53 6.50
CA LYS A 57 -0.21 -2.13 6.87
C LYS A 57 -0.96 -1.24 5.88
N VAL A 58 -1.75 -0.32 6.40
CA VAL A 58 -2.42 0.70 5.58
C VAL A 58 -1.36 1.62 4.98
N LEU A 59 -1.36 1.76 3.64
CA LEU A 59 -0.40 2.59 2.92
C LEU A 59 -0.60 4.08 3.17
N TYR A 60 -1.88 4.52 3.19
CA TYR A 60 -2.24 5.93 3.36
C TYR A 60 -3.12 6.09 4.58
N SER A 61 -2.50 6.22 5.75
CA SER A 61 -3.20 6.38 7.01
C SER A 61 -4.06 7.65 7.03
N GLY A 62 -5.30 7.51 7.48
CA GLY A 62 -6.25 8.62 7.55
C GLY A 62 -7.00 8.91 6.25
N TYR A 63 -6.85 8.07 5.22
CA TYR A 63 -7.51 8.23 3.93
C TYR A 63 -8.23 6.97 3.49
N LEU A 64 -9.38 7.15 2.86
CA LEU A 64 -10.17 6.09 2.25
C LEU A 64 -10.58 6.52 0.85
N TYR A 65 -10.62 5.59 -0.07
CA TYR A 65 -10.91 5.86 -1.48
C TYR A 65 -12.19 5.16 -1.90
N PHE A 66 -12.98 5.81 -2.74
CA PHE A 66 -14.17 5.20 -3.31
C PHE A 66 -14.36 5.54 -4.78
N GLU A 67 -14.96 4.62 -5.49
CA GLU A 67 -15.32 4.75 -6.90
C GLU A 67 -16.82 5.04 -7.03
N SER A 68 -17.18 6.02 -7.81
CA SER A 68 -18.58 6.38 -8.08
C SER A 68 -18.75 6.93 -9.48
N PRO A 69 -19.90 6.63 -10.14
CA PRO A 69 -20.28 7.31 -11.38
C PRO A 69 -20.53 8.80 -11.16
N LYS A 70 -20.37 9.57 -12.23
CA LYS A 70 -20.78 10.98 -12.27
C LYS A 70 -22.21 11.14 -12.83
N PRO A 71 -22.96 12.10 -12.34
CA PRO A 71 -22.71 12.97 -11.19
C PRO A 71 -22.83 12.22 -9.87
N LEU A 72 -22.12 12.74 -8.83
CA LEU A 72 -22.19 12.16 -7.50
C LEU A 72 -23.61 12.28 -6.92
N ASN A 73 -24.05 11.22 -6.24
CA ASN A 73 -25.32 11.24 -5.53
C ASN A 73 -25.18 11.97 -4.20
N GLU A 74 -25.86 13.09 -4.06
CA GLU A 74 -25.78 13.96 -2.86
C GLU A 74 -26.25 13.25 -1.60
N ASP A 75 -27.28 12.41 -1.68
CA ASP A 75 -27.81 11.66 -0.54
C ASP A 75 -26.80 10.62 -0.03
N GLU A 76 -26.11 9.93 -0.92
CA GLU A 76 -25.06 8.99 -0.57
C GLU A 76 -23.82 9.69 -0.01
N LEU A 77 -23.42 10.86 -0.56
CA LEU A 77 -22.36 11.69 -0.01
C LEU A 77 -22.68 12.15 1.39
N LYS A 78 -23.92 12.55 1.63
CA LYS A 78 -24.38 12.94 2.96
C LYS A 78 -24.32 11.76 3.94
N THR A 79 -24.72 10.59 3.51
CA THR A 79 -24.62 9.35 4.31
C THR A 79 -23.17 9.05 4.68
N ILE A 80 -22.26 9.14 3.73
CA ILE A 80 -20.82 8.95 3.96
C ILE A 80 -20.29 9.99 4.95
N SER A 81 -20.61 11.26 4.75
CA SER A 81 -20.12 12.37 5.59
C SER A 81 -20.59 12.29 7.05
N LEU A 82 -21.76 11.72 7.29
CA LEU A 82 -22.34 11.53 8.62
C LEU A 82 -21.93 10.23 9.29
N PHE A 83 -21.23 9.37 8.57
CA PHE A 83 -20.81 8.08 9.10
C PHE A 83 -19.77 8.24 10.23
N PRO A 84 -19.82 7.41 11.29
CA PRO A 84 -18.84 7.49 12.37
C PRO A 84 -17.40 7.34 11.84
N ASN A 85 -16.47 8.10 12.41
CA ASN A 85 -15.05 8.12 12.06
C ASN A 85 -14.70 8.72 10.68
N ILE A 86 -15.66 9.25 9.95
CA ILE A 86 -15.39 10.10 8.78
C ILE A 86 -15.04 11.51 9.27
N MET A 87 -13.84 11.96 8.95
CA MET A 87 -13.30 13.25 9.42
C MET A 87 -13.62 14.40 8.48
N GLY A 88 -13.84 14.13 7.20
CA GLY A 88 -14.20 15.15 6.23
C GLY A 88 -14.06 14.67 4.80
N MET A 89 -14.73 15.40 3.91
CA MET A 89 -14.77 15.11 2.47
C MET A 89 -14.18 16.25 1.63
N GLY A 90 -13.38 17.11 2.23
CA GLY A 90 -12.89 18.33 1.58
C GLY A 90 -13.81 19.55 1.85
N GLY A 91 -13.45 20.70 1.31
CA GLY A 91 -14.27 21.90 1.41
C GLY A 91 -15.65 21.70 0.76
N ASN A 92 -16.68 22.30 1.34
CA ASN A 92 -18.05 22.25 0.84
C ASN A 92 -18.70 20.85 0.78
N ARG A 93 -18.20 19.88 1.53
CA ARG A 93 -18.71 18.50 1.55
C ARG A 93 -18.60 17.77 0.20
N ILE A 94 -17.78 18.26 -0.70
CA ILE A 94 -17.49 17.61 -1.97
C ILE A 94 -16.20 16.82 -1.79
N PRO A 95 -16.19 15.49 -2.06
CA PRO A 95 -14.97 14.69 -1.96
C PRO A 95 -13.95 15.16 -2.99
N ILE A 96 -12.68 15.00 -2.64
CA ILE A 96 -11.58 15.32 -3.54
C ILE A 96 -11.53 14.27 -4.64
N GLU A 97 -11.67 14.72 -5.89
CA GLU A 97 -11.53 13.85 -7.07
C GLU A 97 -10.06 13.54 -7.32
N LEU A 98 -9.76 12.27 -7.53
CA LEU A 98 -8.40 11.79 -7.82
C LEU A 98 -8.07 11.92 -9.29
N ARG A 99 -6.81 12.20 -9.58
CA ARG A 99 -6.28 12.15 -10.95
C ARG A 99 -6.09 10.69 -11.36
N GLU A 100 -6.16 10.42 -12.68
CA GLU A 100 -5.96 9.08 -13.22
C GLU A 100 -4.61 8.46 -12.81
N SER A 101 -3.56 9.26 -12.73
CA SER A 101 -2.25 8.82 -12.25
C SER A 101 -2.26 8.34 -10.80
N ASP A 102 -3.00 9.02 -9.94
CA ASP A 102 -3.16 8.64 -8.52
C ASP A 102 -4.00 7.38 -8.38
N VAL A 103 -5.05 7.25 -9.18
CA VAL A 103 -5.89 6.05 -9.23
C VAL A 103 -5.07 4.83 -9.65
N ARG A 104 -4.25 4.94 -10.68
CA ARG A 104 -3.39 3.85 -11.13
C ARG A 104 -2.41 3.41 -10.05
N ARG A 105 -1.87 4.35 -9.28
CA ARG A 105 -0.97 4.08 -8.16
C ARG A 105 -1.70 3.32 -7.06
N ILE A 106 -2.88 3.78 -6.66
CA ILE A 106 -3.70 3.18 -5.61
C ILE A 106 -4.15 1.77 -6.00
N LEU A 107 -4.64 1.58 -7.23
CA LEU A 107 -5.06 0.28 -7.72
C LEU A 107 -3.91 -0.69 -7.92
N LYS A 108 -2.72 -0.22 -8.30
CA LYS A 108 -1.52 -1.06 -8.32
C LYS A 108 -1.19 -1.59 -6.93
N ASP A 109 -1.26 -0.73 -5.93
CA ASP A 109 -0.98 -1.09 -4.55
C ASP A 109 -2.03 -2.10 -4.03
N ASP A 110 -3.28 -1.96 -4.45
CA ASP A 110 -4.37 -2.90 -4.12
C ASP A 110 -4.22 -4.27 -4.86
N VAL A 111 -3.75 -4.22 -6.11
CA VAL A 111 -3.50 -5.44 -6.93
C VAL A 111 -2.19 -6.12 -6.55
N LEU A 112 -1.26 -5.40 -5.93
CA LEU A 112 0.02 -5.95 -5.44
C LEU A 112 -0.15 -6.94 -4.27
N GLU A 113 -1.38 -7.23 -3.85
CA GLU A 113 -1.67 -8.34 -2.94
C GLU A 113 -1.17 -9.71 -3.43
N ILE A 114 -0.82 -9.86 -4.71
CA ILE A 114 -0.64 -11.16 -5.33
C ILE A 114 0.81 -11.47 -5.72
N HIS A 115 1.74 -10.51 -5.65
CA HIS A 115 3.07 -10.80 -6.18
C HIS A 115 4.19 -10.57 -5.17
N GLU A 116 4.73 -11.66 -4.67
CA GLU A 116 6.13 -11.76 -4.24
C GLU A 116 7.09 -11.17 -5.30
N ASP A 117 6.64 -11.10 -6.55
CA ASP A 117 7.36 -10.50 -7.67
C ASP A 117 7.47 -8.96 -7.64
N SER A 118 6.62 -8.27 -6.90
CA SER A 118 6.67 -6.80 -6.84
C SER A 118 7.91 -6.27 -6.12
N LYS A 119 8.43 -7.01 -5.16
CA LYS A 119 9.71 -6.68 -4.52
C LYS A 119 10.90 -6.92 -5.45
N ARG A 120 10.79 -7.89 -6.37
CA ARG A 120 11.81 -8.16 -7.39
C ARG A 120 11.93 -7.01 -8.40
N LEU A 121 10.80 -6.39 -8.76
CA LEU A 121 10.77 -5.25 -9.70
C LEU A 121 11.33 -3.96 -9.10
N LYS A 122 11.45 -3.89 -7.78
CA LYS A 122 11.95 -2.73 -7.06
C LYS A 122 13.47 -2.60 -7.12
N TYR A 123 14.17 -3.70 -7.28
CA TYR A 123 15.64 -3.78 -7.30
C TYR A 123 16.14 -4.33 -8.63
N ILE A 124 17.26 -3.78 -9.11
CA ILE A 124 17.89 -4.14 -10.37
C ILE A 124 19.31 -4.66 -10.10
N ILE A 125 19.76 -5.64 -10.86
CA ILE A 125 21.14 -6.11 -10.82
C ILE A 125 22.08 -4.96 -11.14
N GLY A 126 23.11 -4.76 -10.31
CA GLY A 126 24.03 -3.62 -10.40
C GLY A 126 23.66 -2.40 -9.58
N GLU A 127 22.50 -2.41 -8.91
CA GLU A 127 22.04 -1.32 -8.05
C GLU A 127 22.79 -1.33 -6.71
N GLN A 128 23.14 -0.14 -6.24
CA GLN A 128 23.73 0.04 -4.90
C GLN A 128 22.64 0.07 -3.84
N VAL A 129 22.82 -0.71 -2.80
CA VAL A 129 21.89 -0.82 -1.67
C VAL A 129 22.66 -0.84 -0.36
N THR A 130 21.96 -0.52 0.71
CA THR A 130 22.50 -0.66 2.08
C THR A 130 21.79 -1.80 2.79
N VAL A 131 22.53 -2.53 3.62
CA VAL A 131 21.95 -3.57 4.48
C VAL A 131 21.39 -2.92 5.74
N ILE A 132 20.11 -3.19 6.01
CA ILE A 132 19.37 -2.57 7.13
C ILE A 132 19.11 -3.53 8.29
N GLU A 133 19.36 -4.81 8.10
CA GLU A 133 19.08 -5.84 9.11
C GLU A 133 20.09 -6.99 9.02
N GLY A 134 20.39 -7.59 10.14
CA GLY A 134 21.29 -8.73 10.25
C GLY A 134 22.73 -8.37 10.58
N PRO A 135 23.67 -9.35 10.49
CA PRO A 135 25.06 -9.15 10.87
C PRO A 135 25.83 -8.16 9.98
N PHE A 136 25.32 -7.88 8.79
CA PHE A 136 25.91 -6.93 7.83
C PHE A 136 25.20 -5.57 7.83
N ASN A 137 24.39 -5.29 8.83
CA ASN A 137 23.69 -4.02 8.95
C ASN A 137 24.68 -2.84 8.84
N THR A 138 24.27 -1.81 8.10
CA THR A 138 25.05 -0.62 7.74
C THR A 138 26.08 -0.79 6.61
N PHE A 139 26.36 -1.99 6.17
CA PHE A 139 27.22 -2.20 5.00
C PHE A 139 26.50 -1.84 3.71
N GLU A 140 27.24 -1.30 2.79
CA GLU A 140 26.78 -1.02 1.43
C GLU A 140 27.25 -2.10 0.47
N GLY A 141 26.42 -2.45 -0.48
CA GLY A 141 26.74 -3.47 -1.48
C GLY A 141 26.08 -3.21 -2.81
N VAL A 142 26.49 -3.98 -3.79
CA VAL A 142 25.92 -3.98 -5.14
C VAL A 142 25.22 -5.30 -5.38
N ILE A 143 24.00 -5.25 -5.91
CA ILE A 143 23.23 -6.44 -6.25
C ILE A 143 23.90 -7.17 -7.42
N SER A 144 24.34 -8.40 -7.19
CA SER A 144 24.92 -9.28 -8.20
C SER A 144 23.91 -10.23 -8.82
N GLU A 145 22.96 -10.73 -8.03
CA GLU A 145 21.92 -11.64 -8.47
C GLU A 145 20.65 -11.50 -7.61
N ILE A 146 19.50 -11.73 -8.21
CA ILE A 146 18.20 -11.78 -7.52
C ILE A 146 17.53 -13.12 -7.81
N LYS A 147 17.27 -13.91 -6.76
CA LYS A 147 16.58 -15.19 -6.83
C LYS A 147 15.38 -15.22 -5.89
N GLY A 148 14.19 -15.09 -6.42
CA GLY A 148 13.01 -15.08 -5.58
C GLY A 148 12.96 -13.88 -4.64
N ASP A 149 12.86 -14.13 -3.36
CA ASP A 149 12.96 -13.18 -2.27
C ASP A 149 14.39 -13.00 -1.75
N LYS A 150 15.34 -13.76 -2.31
CA LYS A 150 16.76 -13.71 -1.96
C LYS A 150 17.54 -12.86 -2.93
N VAL A 151 18.52 -12.15 -2.42
CA VAL A 151 19.41 -11.30 -3.20
C VAL A 151 20.85 -11.59 -2.79
N GLU A 152 21.71 -11.70 -3.78
CA GLU A 152 23.14 -11.79 -3.58
C GLU A 152 23.77 -10.43 -3.74
N LEU A 153 24.48 -9.96 -2.71
CA LEU A 153 25.17 -8.69 -2.71
C LEU A 153 26.67 -8.89 -2.71
N GLU A 154 27.38 -8.12 -3.49
CA GLU A 154 28.82 -7.92 -3.32
C GLU A 154 29.05 -6.80 -2.32
N ILE A 155 29.52 -7.17 -1.13
CA ILE A 155 29.84 -6.25 -0.04
C ILE A 155 31.35 -6.18 0.11
N LYS A 156 31.87 -4.98 0.27
CA LYS A 156 33.29 -4.79 0.55
C LYS A 156 33.54 -4.91 2.05
N ILE A 157 34.10 -6.04 2.46
CA ILE A 157 34.45 -6.33 3.85
C ILE A 157 36.00 -6.38 3.98
N PHE A 158 36.57 -5.52 4.82
CA PHE A 158 38.02 -5.43 5.02
C PHE A 158 38.82 -5.30 3.70
N GLY A 159 38.33 -4.52 2.76
CA GLY A 159 38.98 -4.30 1.47
C GLY A 159 38.80 -5.43 0.45
N ARG A 160 38.04 -6.46 0.77
CA ARG A 160 37.73 -7.60 -0.12
C ARG A 160 36.26 -7.63 -0.48
N ASN A 161 35.97 -7.84 -1.74
CA ASN A 161 34.60 -8.06 -2.21
C ASN A 161 34.15 -9.46 -1.78
N THR A 162 33.08 -9.52 -1.02
CA THR A 162 32.49 -10.75 -0.50
C THR A 162 31.05 -10.86 -0.95
N ALA A 163 30.68 -12.00 -1.54
CA ALA A 163 29.30 -12.29 -1.90
C ALA A 163 28.53 -12.74 -0.66
N VAL A 164 27.40 -12.08 -0.38
CA VAL A 164 26.53 -12.37 0.77
C VAL A 164 25.10 -12.55 0.26
N GLU A 165 24.46 -13.63 0.67
CA GLU A 165 23.04 -13.88 0.40
C GLU A 165 22.17 -13.29 1.51
N LEU A 166 21.23 -12.42 1.13
CA LEU A 166 20.29 -11.76 2.01
C LEU A 166 18.88 -11.84 1.43
N THR A 167 17.88 -11.52 2.23
CA THR A 167 16.53 -11.35 1.73
C THR A 167 16.27 -9.91 1.30
N LEU A 168 15.34 -9.71 0.39
CA LEU A 168 14.96 -8.35 -0.08
C LEU A 168 14.49 -7.43 1.06
N ASN A 169 14.03 -7.99 2.16
CA ASN A 169 13.61 -7.22 3.34
C ASN A 169 14.78 -6.68 4.17
N GLN A 170 15.98 -7.23 3.98
CA GLN A 170 17.19 -6.86 4.72
C GLN A 170 17.99 -5.74 4.05
N ILE A 171 17.54 -5.27 2.89
CA ILE A 171 18.20 -4.23 2.10
C ILE A 171 17.27 -3.05 1.84
N ALA A 172 17.88 -1.88 1.65
CA ALA A 172 17.17 -0.66 1.26
C ALA A 172 17.96 0.07 0.17
N LYS A 173 17.28 0.82 -0.66
CA LYS A 173 17.91 1.69 -1.66
C LYS A 173 18.70 2.80 -0.97
N LEU A 174 19.85 3.12 -1.55
CA LEU A 174 20.64 4.29 -1.15
C LEU A 174 19.97 5.59 -1.59
#